data_1dbf34205df9e0f2c36a34048985f0aa
#
_entry.id   1dbf34205df9e0f2c36a34048985f0aa
#
_cell.length_a   1.000
_cell.length_b   1.000
_cell.length_c   1.000
_cell.angle_alpha   90.00
_cell.angle_beta   90.00
_cell.angle_gamma   90.00
#
_symmetry.space_group_name_H-M   'P 1'
#
loop_
_entity.id
_entity.type
_entity.pdbx_description
1 polymer ?
#
loop_
_entity_poly.entity_id
_entity_poly.type
_entity_poly.pdbx_seq_one_letter_code
_entity_poly.pdbx_strand_id
1 'polypeptide(L)'
;MTVNHYVSGSSPDWGVMRFKALVFVRLRGSVSDAAGNAVMNNVKMVAPKLQPHLLRIGKAIDFWFDAETEEIAREQMDLLSDRMLANTVIEDWEYKLEETEETGIGNISNDNAGTSKHHLFGE
;
A
#
# COMPACT_ATOMS: atom_id res chain seq x y z
N MET A 1 23.67 -4.51 -19.49
CA MET A 1 23.36 -5.04 -19.49
C MET A 1 22.71 -5.56 -19.24
N THR A 2 22.86 -5.50 -19.28
CA THR A 2 22.37 -6.07 -19.16
C THR A 2 21.61 -6.67 -18.99
N VAL A 3 21.62 -6.76 -18.90
CA VAL A 3 21.00 -7.50 -18.89
C VAL A 3 20.10 -7.97 -18.89
N ASN A 4 20.07 -8.16 -19.14
CA ASN A 4 19.30 -8.75 -19.34
C ASN A 4 18.61 -9.46 -19.07
N HIS A 5 18.74 -9.58 -18.94
CA HIS A 5 18.33 -10.38 -18.83
C HIS A 5 17.41 -10.83 -18.28
N TYR A 6 17.11 -10.95 -18.32
CA TYR A 6 16.29 -11.44 -17.72
C TYR A 6 15.96 -12.43 -17.56
N VAL A 7 16.28 -12.41 -17.58
CA VAL A 7 16.15 -13.36 -17.58
C VAL A 7 15.51 -14.15 -17.07
N SER A 8 15.48 -14.58 -17.33
CA SER A 8 14.71 -15.44 -16.99
C SER A 8 14.26 -15.40 -15.73
N GLY A 9 13.56 -14.86 -15.54
CA GLY A 9 12.91 -14.66 -14.39
C GLY A 9 13.33 -15.50 -13.31
N SER A 10 13.76 -16.52 -13.57
CA SER A 10 14.04 -17.39 -12.51
C SER A 10 15.26 -16.97 -11.79
N SER A 11 16.05 -16.21 -12.38
CA SER A 11 17.27 -15.94 -11.75
C SER A 11 17.47 -14.52 -11.49
N PRO A 12 16.87 -14.07 -10.49
CA PRO A 12 16.93 -12.67 -10.16
C PRO A 12 18.27 -12.20 -9.74
N ASP A 13 19.15 -13.11 -9.48
CA ASP A 13 20.45 -12.73 -9.07
C ASP A 13 21.22 -11.98 -10.12
N TRP A 14 20.70 -11.86 -11.27
CA TRP A 14 21.33 -11.10 -12.29
C TRP A 14 21.19 -9.63 -12.14
N GLY A 15 20.57 -9.14 -11.15
CA GLY A 15 20.41 -7.73 -11.02
C GLY A 15 19.00 -7.27 -11.12
N VAL A 16 18.08 -8.20 -11.00
CA VAL A 16 16.67 -7.83 -10.92
C VAL A 16 16.12 -8.41 -9.65
N MET A 17 15.52 -7.57 -8.84
CA MET A 17 14.95 -7.97 -7.56
C MET A 17 13.48 -7.68 -7.59
N ARG A 18 12.71 -8.48 -6.90
CA ARG A 18 11.27 -8.26 -6.79
C ARG A 18 10.96 -7.57 -5.50
N PHE A 19 10.12 -6.57 -5.60
CA PHE A 19 9.73 -5.77 -4.45
C PHE A 19 8.23 -5.69 -4.34
N LYS A 20 7.78 -5.48 -3.12
CA LYS A 20 6.41 -5.11 -2.85
C LYS A 20 6.41 -3.77 -2.16
N ALA A 21 5.63 -2.84 -2.67
CA ALA A 21 5.43 -1.55 -2.03
C ALA A 21 4.00 -1.46 -1.55
N LEU A 22 3.84 -1.00 -0.33
CA LEU A 22 2.53 -0.72 0.24
C LEU A 22 2.46 0.78 0.43
N VAL A 23 1.62 1.43 -0.37
CA VAL A 23 1.54 2.88 -0.40
C VAL A 23 0.27 3.31 0.30
N PHE A 24 0.41 4.25 1.20
CA PHE A 24 -0.73 4.83 1.91
C PHE A 24 -0.91 6.26 1.43
N VAL A 25 -2.14 6.60 1.07
CA VAL A 25 -2.48 7.93 0.59
C VAL A 25 -3.64 8.44 1.41
N ARG A 26 -3.48 9.62 1.99
CA ARG A 26 -4.51 10.21 2.83
C ARG A 26 -4.62 11.70 2.55
N LEU A 27 -5.79 12.24 2.80
CA LEU A 27 -5.97 13.68 2.73
C LEU A 27 -5.08 14.37 3.76
N ARG A 28 -4.56 15.52 3.39
CA ARG A 28 -3.77 16.32 4.33
C ARG A 28 -4.65 16.74 5.50
N GLY A 29 -3.99 16.94 6.64
CA GLY A 29 -4.73 17.27 7.85
C GLY A 29 -5.59 18.51 7.71
N SER A 30 -5.19 19.44 6.84
CA SER A 30 -5.93 20.68 6.68
C SER A 30 -7.12 20.54 5.73
N VAL A 31 -7.26 19.38 5.07
CA VAL A 31 -8.33 19.18 4.11
C VAL A 31 -9.47 18.44 4.79
N SER A 32 -10.69 18.89 4.56
CA SER A 32 -11.86 18.27 5.15
C SER A 32 -12.06 16.87 4.56
N ASP A 33 -12.31 15.91 5.42
CA ASP A 33 -12.53 14.52 5.02
C ASP A 33 -14.00 14.19 5.20
N ALA A 34 -14.79 14.48 4.18
CA ALA A 34 -16.20 14.25 4.25
C ALA A 34 -16.56 12.79 4.45
N ALA A 35 -15.80 11.90 3.78
CA ALA A 35 -16.06 10.47 3.93
C ALA A 35 -15.78 10.00 5.34
N GLY A 36 -14.66 10.45 5.91
CA GLY A 36 -14.32 10.08 7.27
C GLY A 36 -15.33 10.60 8.26
N ASN A 37 -15.79 11.83 8.06
CA ASN A 37 -16.79 12.40 8.95
C ASN A 37 -18.11 11.65 8.87
N ALA A 38 -18.49 11.23 7.67
CA ALA A 38 -19.72 10.47 7.50
C ALA A 38 -19.66 9.14 8.25
N VAL A 39 -18.53 8.47 8.16
CA VAL A 39 -18.36 7.21 8.87
C VAL A 39 -18.34 7.47 10.37
N MET A 40 -17.63 8.51 10.80
CA MET A 40 -17.52 8.78 12.21
C MET A 40 -18.88 9.06 12.86
N ASN A 41 -19.76 9.71 12.12
CA ASN A 41 -21.08 10.02 12.66
C ASN A 41 -21.89 8.78 12.95
N ASN A 42 -21.53 7.65 12.37
CA ASN A 42 -22.25 6.41 12.57
C ASN A 42 -21.57 5.45 13.52
N VAL A 43 -20.41 5.82 14.04
CA VAL A 43 -19.65 4.90 14.88
C VAL A 43 -20.44 4.48 16.11
N LYS A 44 -21.12 5.41 16.76
CA LYS A 44 -21.82 5.08 17.99
C LYS A 44 -23.01 4.18 17.76
N MET A 45 -23.53 4.14 16.56
CA MET A 45 -24.64 3.25 16.29
C MET A 45 -24.21 1.80 16.33
N VAL A 46 -22.96 1.54 15.93
CA VAL A 46 -22.44 0.19 15.86
C VAL A 46 -21.64 -0.14 17.10
N ALA A 47 -20.90 0.83 17.60
CA ALA A 47 -20.00 0.61 18.72
C ALA A 47 -20.24 1.70 19.76
N PRO A 48 -21.35 1.60 20.48
CA PRO A 48 -21.78 2.69 21.36
C PRO A 48 -20.85 2.98 22.53
N LYS A 49 -19.94 2.08 22.83
CA LYS A 49 -19.02 2.32 23.93
C LYS A 49 -17.78 3.09 23.52
N LEU A 50 -17.65 3.40 22.24
CA LEU A 50 -16.51 4.18 21.79
C LEU A 50 -16.82 5.66 21.84
N GLN A 51 -15.77 6.43 22.03
CA GLN A 51 -15.87 7.89 22.04
C GLN A 51 -15.03 8.41 20.90
N PRO A 52 -15.60 8.53 19.70
CA PRO A 52 -14.78 8.90 18.55
C PRO A 52 -14.36 10.35 18.59
N HIS A 53 -13.10 10.59 18.28
CA HIS A 53 -12.58 11.95 18.19
C HIS A 53 -12.30 12.33 16.76
N LEU A 54 -11.77 11.38 15.97
CA LEU A 54 -11.36 11.69 14.61
C LEU A 54 -11.31 10.38 13.84
N LEU A 55 -11.81 10.42 12.63
CA LEU A 55 -11.74 9.28 11.73
C LEU A 55 -11.35 9.79 10.36
N ARG A 56 -10.30 9.24 9.83
CA ARG A 56 -9.78 9.64 8.53
C ARG A 56 -9.79 8.44 7.62
N ILE A 57 -10.16 8.63 6.37
CA ILE A 57 -10.21 7.56 5.40
C ILE A 57 -9.16 7.84 4.34
N GLY A 58 -8.39 6.82 4.01
CA GLY A 58 -7.41 6.91 2.95
C GLY A 58 -7.46 5.66 2.13
N LYS A 59 -6.44 5.48 1.29
CA LYS A 59 -6.36 4.28 0.50
C LYS A 59 -4.99 3.64 0.69
N ALA A 60 -4.97 2.34 0.52
CA ALA A 60 -3.75 1.55 0.56
C ALA A 60 -3.61 0.91 -0.81
N ILE A 61 -2.41 0.99 -1.36
CA ILE A 61 -2.16 0.47 -2.69
C ILE A 61 -1.04 -0.56 -2.56
N ASP A 62 -1.32 -1.77 -3.00
CA ASP A 62 -0.31 -2.82 -3.02
C ASP A 62 0.25 -2.91 -4.42
N PHE A 63 1.57 -2.87 -4.52
CA PHE A 63 2.20 -2.83 -5.82
C PHE A 63 3.43 -3.73 -5.83
N TRP A 64 3.41 -4.74 -6.69
CA TRP A 64 4.54 -5.65 -6.86
C TRP A 64 5.25 -5.31 -8.14
N PHE A 65 6.59 -5.24 -8.08
CA PHE A 65 7.35 -4.86 -9.26
C PHE A 65 8.78 -5.35 -9.14
N ASP A 66 9.49 -5.35 -10.25
CA ASP A 66 10.88 -5.70 -10.28
C ASP A 66 11.72 -4.46 -10.54
N ALA A 67 12.88 -4.40 -9.93
CA ALA A 67 13.82 -3.31 -10.15
C ALA A 67 15.22 -3.86 -9.96
N GLU A 68 16.19 -3.15 -10.50
CA GLU A 68 17.57 -3.63 -10.45
C GLU A 68 18.15 -3.53 -9.05
N THR A 69 17.82 -2.47 -8.34
CA THR A 69 18.34 -2.28 -6.99
C THR A 69 17.26 -1.68 -6.14
N GLU A 70 17.47 -1.76 -4.83
CA GLU A 70 16.56 -1.13 -3.91
C GLU A 70 16.55 0.39 -4.08
N GLU A 71 17.71 0.96 -4.39
CA GLU A 71 17.79 2.41 -4.57
C GLU A 71 16.95 2.86 -5.74
N ILE A 72 17.02 2.12 -6.85
CA ILE A 72 16.20 2.44 -8.00
C ILE A 72 14.73 2.25 -7.64
N ALA A 73 14.42 1.19 -6.93
CA ALA A 73 13.04 0.93 -6.52
C ALA A 73 12.50 2.11 -5.72
N ARG A 74 13.28 2.60 -4.75
CA ARG A 74 12.81 3.72 -3.93
C ARG A 74 12.67 5.00 -4.73
N GLU A 75 13.63 5.26 -5.58
CA GLU A 75 13.56 6.46 -6.40
C GLU A 75 12.33 6.46 -7.28
N GLN A 76 12.04 5.33 -7.91
CA GLN A 76 10.89 5.24 -8.79
C GLN A 76 9.59 5.24 -8.02
N MET A 77 9.57 4.67 -6.82
CA MET A 77 8.38 4.70 -6.00
C MET A 77 8.06 6.10 -5.50
N ASP A 78 9.11 6.86 -5.15
CA ASP A 78 8.88 8.25 -4.79
C ASP A 78 8.23 9.01 -5.94
N LEU A 79 8.75 8.80 -7.13
CA LEU A 79 8.26 9.48 -8.30
C LEU A 79 6.82 9.08 -8.61
N LEU A 80 6.56 7.78 -8.57
CA LEU A 80 5.25 7.26 -8.88
C LEU A 80 4.20 7.72 -7.88
N SER A 81 4.56 7.66 -6.60
CA SER A 81 3.62 8.07 -5.55
C SER A 81 3.29 9.54 -5.66
N ASP A 82 4.30 10.35 -5.92
CA ASP A 82 4.13 11.79 -5.96
C ASP A 82 3.37 12.24 -7.20
N ARG A 83 3.59 11.58 -8.33
CA ARG A 83 3.06 12.08 -9.58
C ARG A 83 1.83 11.35 -10.06
N MET A 84 1.55 10.18 -9.53
CA MET A 84 0.47 9.37 -10.07
C MET A 84 -0.47 8.85 -9.01
N LEU A 85 0.08 8.34 -7.90
CA LEU A 85 -0.76 7.63 -6.93
C LEU A 85 -1.48 8.58 -5.99
N ALA A 86 -0.92 9.74 -5.75
CA ALA A 86 -1.51 10.72 -4.85
C ALA A 86 -1.71 12.03 -5.56
N ASN A 87 -2.76 12.73 -5.18
CA ASN A 87 -2.98 14.10 -5.63
C ASN A 87 -2.33 15.01 -4.60
N THR A 88 -1.09 15.40 -4.83
CA THR A 88 -0.29 16.07 -3.81
C THR A 88 -0.76 17.46 -3.47
N VAL A 89 -1.74 17.98 -4.20
CA VAL A 89 -2.36 19.25 -3.81
C VAL A 89 -3.12 19.06 -2.52
N ILE A 90 -3.78 17.91 -2.35
CA ILE A 90 -4.64 17.67 -1.20
C ILE A 90 -4.30 16.42 -0.42
N GLU A 91 -3.38 15.59 -0.90
CA GLU A 91 -3.07 14.31 -0.26
C GLU A 91 -1.61 14.20 0.08
N ASP A 92 -1.33 13.46 1.13
CA ASP A 92 0.01 13.03 1.49
C ASP A 92 0.14 11.55 1.22
N TRP A 93 1.37 11.13 1.01
CA TRP A 93 1.63 9.72 0.76
C TRP A 93 2.85 9.26 1.54
N GLU A 94 2.86 7.96 1.79
CA GLU A 94 4.04 7.30 2.34
C GLU A 94 3.98 5.85 1.87
N TYR A 95 5.09 5.15 1.91
CA TYR A 95 5.08 3.76 1.52
C TYR A 95 6.08 2.96 2.34
N LYS A 96 5.85 1.65 2.35
CA LYS A 96 6.78 0.69 2.89
C LYS A 96 7.22 -0.18 1.73
N LEU A 97 8.51 -0.43 1.64
CA LEU A 97 9.07 -1.21 0.55
C LEU A 97 9.79 -2.40 1.14
N GLU A 98 9.56 -3.57 0.57
CA GLU A 98 10.27 -4.76 0.99
C GLU A 98 10.56 -5.62 -0.21
N GLU A 99 11.67 -6.32 -0.15
CA GLU A 99 12.00 -7.29 -1.16
C GLU A 99 11.19 -8.54 -0.88
N THR A 100 10.70 -9.19 -1.94
CA THR A 100 9.83 -10.32 -1.75
C THR A 100 9.95 -11.27 -2.91
N GLU A 101 9.52 -12.49 -2.69
CA GLU A 101 9.39 -13.44 -3.78
C GLU A 101 7.96 -13.66 -4.18
N GLU A 102 7.05 -12.95 -3.54
CA GLU A 102 5.64 -13.06 -3.88
C GLU A 102 5.41 -12.62 -5.32
N THR A 103 4.41 -13.20 -5.91
CA THR A 103 4.09 -12.84 -7.27
C THR A 103 2.75 -12.13 -7.39
N GLY A 104 2.17 -11.76 -6.27
CA GLY A 104 0.97 -10.98 -6.34
C GLY A 104 -0.09 -11.46 -5.39
N ILE A 105 -1.28 -11.04 -5.66
CA ILE A 105 -2.36 -11.11 -4.71
C ILE A 105 -2.77 -12.52 -4.31
N GLY A 106 -2.49 -13.49 -5.15
CA GLY A 106 -2.81 -14.85 -4.78
C GLY A 106 -2.11 -15.30 -3.53
N ASN A 107 -0.88 -14.87 -3.35
CA ASN A 107 -0.14 -15.26 -2.16
C ASN A 107 -0.69 -14.59 -0.92
N ILE A 108 -1.17 -13.40 -1.09
CA ILE A 108 -1.72 -12.67 0.02
C ILE A 108 -2.97 -13.36 0.55
N SER A 109 -3.77 -13.87 -0.35
CA SER A 109 -4.97 -14.57 0.07
C SER A 109 -4.64 -15.72 1.00
N ASN A 110 -3.63 -16.44 0.65
CA ASN A 110 -3.26 -17.58 1.48
C ASN A 110 -2.80 -17.14 2.84
N ASP A 111 -2.04 -16.08 2.89
CA ASP A 111 -1.54 -15.61 4.17
C ASP A 111 -2.66 -15.14 5.05
N ASN A 112 -3.61 -14.50 4.45
CA ASN A 112 -4.67 -13.95 5.25
C ASN A 112 -5.54 -14.98 5.89
N ALA A 113 -5.54 -16.15 5.36
CA ALA A 113 -6.34 -17.18 5.97
C ALA A 113 -5.98 -17.35 7.42
N GLY A 114 -4.79 -16.97 7.80
CA GLY A 114 -4.40 -17.17 9.16
C GLY A 114 -4.60 -16.00 10.07
N THR A 115 -4.94 -14.86 9.57
CA THR A 115 -5.04 -13.74 10.49
C THR A 115 -6.46 -13.47 10.80
N SER A 116 -6.61 -12.93 11.72
CA SER A 116 -7.97 -12.67 12.08
C SER A 116 -8.68 -11.71 11.26
N LYS A 117 -8.38 -11.86 11.04
CA LYS A 117 -8.89 -11.67 10.51
C LYS A 117 -9.71 -11.59 9.97
N HIS A 118 -9.76 -11.60 9.87
CA HIS A 118 -10.41 -11.83 9.35
C HIS A 118 -11.05 -11.43 8.99
N HIS A 119 -10.80 -11.22 9.04
CA HIS A 119 -11.34 -11.02 8.68
C HIS A 119 -11.77 -10.19 8.31
N LEU A 120 -11.22 -9.49 8.26
CA LEU A 120 -11.57 -8.77 7.90
C LEU A 120 -12.44 -8.59 7.53
N PHE A 121 -12.57 -8.72 7.47
CA PHE A 121 -13.40 -8.88 7.15
C PHE A 121 -13.91 -9.72 7.30
N GLY A 122 -13.76 -9.95 7.60
CA GLY A 122 -14.05 -10.83 7.67
C GLY A 122 -14.17 -11.61 8.30
N GLU A 123 -13.97 -11.92 8.82
CA GLU A 123 -14.01 -12.76 9.28
C GLU A 123 -14.28 -13.15 9.40
#